data_b8be8a82c2ba7d4139a854f28de075c2
#
_entry.id   b8be8a82c2ba7d4139a854f28de075c2
#
_cell.length_a   1.000
_cell.length_b   1.000
_cell.length_c   1.000
_cell.angle_alpha   90.00
_cell.angle_beta   90.00
_cell.angle_gamma   90.00
#
_symmetry.space_group_name_H-M   'P 1'
#
loop_
_entity.id
_entity.type
_entity.pdbx_description
1 polymer ?
#
loop_
_entity_poly.entity_id
_entity_poly.type
_entity_poly.pdbx_seq_one_letter_code
_entity_poly.pdbx_strand_id
1 'polypeptide(L)'
;MAKDLAREVGYVYVDTGAMYRSVTLYALRNGIFKKVEGQKSKVEGGGQEAREIIDEEALRQQMPNIRIDQRLVDGKTVTFLNGEDVEREIRSLEVSNHVSPIAALAFVRTALVAQQQRMGAEGGIVMDGRDIGTVVFPNAELKVFVTASAEVRAQRRYDELKQKGMEADFDDILKNVQERDYIDSHREVSPLKQAPDAILLDNSQMTIAEQKEWLIQRFNEATR
;
A
#
# COMPACT_ATOMS: atom_id res chain seq x y z
N MET A 1 -9.33 5.14 -8.94
CA MET A 1 -9.33 6.59 -8.62
C MET A 1 -8.03 7.27 -9.03
N ALA A 2 -6.93 7.23 -8.23
CA ALA A 2 -5.67 7.93 -8.54
C ALA A 2 -5.11 7.58 -9.92
N LYS A 3 -5.07 6.30 -10.27
CA LYS A 3 -4.67 5.81 -11.60
C LYS A 3 -5.54 6.37 -12.74
N ASP A 4 -6.85 6.50 -12.51
CA ASP A 4 -7.76 7.03 -13.54
C ASP A 4 -7.59 8.54 -13.70
N LEU A 5 -7.36 9.26 -12.60
CA LEU A 5 -7.02 10.68 -12.64
C LEU A 5 -5.72 10.89 -13.44
N ALA A 6 -4.65 10.17 -13.09
CA ALA A 6 -3.36 10.29 -13.79
C ALA A 6 -3.50 10.10 -15.31
N ARG A 7 -4.25 9.07 -15.73
CA ARG A 7 -4.52 8.83 -17.15
C ARG A 7 -5.30 9.96 -17.81
N GLU A 8 -6.28 10.54 -17.13
CA GLU A 8 -7.12 11.61 -17.66
C GLU A 8 -6.35 12.91 -17.86
N VAL A 9 -5.46 13.22 -16.92
CA VAL A 9 -4.69 14.47 -16.94
C VAL A 9 -3.31 14.33 -17.58
N GLY A 10 -2.97 13.14 -18.08
CA GLY A 10 -1.67 12.87 -18.75
C GLY A 10 -0.48 12.82 -17.78
N TYR A 11 -0.71 12.56 -16.49
CA TYR A 11 0.34 12.46 -15.46
C TYR A 11 0.80 11.01 -15.27
N VAL A 12 1.97 10.84 -14.67
CA VAL A 12 2.49 9.52 -14.32
C VAL A 12 1.84 9.06 -13.00
N TYR A 13 1.27 7.85 -13.01
CA TYR A 13 0.74 7.23 -11.81
C TYR A 13 1.81 6.42 -11.09
N VAL A 14 1.95 6.63 -9.77
CA VAL A 14 2.85 5.89 -8.89
C VAL A 14 2.07 5.21 -7.76
N ASP A 15 2.10 3.87 -7.72
CA ASP A 15 1.53 3.04 -6.64
C ASP A 15 2.60 2.81 -5.57
N THR A 16 2.59 3.61 -4.50
CA THR A 16 3.58 3.41 -3.42
C THR A 16 3.33 2.13 -2.63
N GLY A 17 2.07 1.69 -2.55
CA GLY A 17 1.71 0.41 -1.93
C GLY A 17 2.37 -0.77 -2.64
N ALA A 18 2.46 -0.75 -3.97
CA ALA A 18 3.19 -1.75 -4.74
C ALA A 18 4.68 -1.78 -4.39
N MET A 19 5.30 -0.63 -4.07
CA MET A 19 6.71 -0.59 -3.66
C MET A 19 6.93 -1.34 -2.33
N TYR A 20 6.10 -1.10 -1.31
CA TYR A 20 6.18 -1.84 -0.04
C TYR A 20 5.89 -3.33 -0.23
N ARG A 21 4.94 -3.69 -1.09
CA ARG A 21 4.64 -5.08 -1.44
C ARG A 21 5.80 -5.75 -2.17
N SER A 22 6.57 -5.03 -2.98
CA SER A 22 7.77 -5.56 -3.64
C SER A 22 8.87 -5.86 -2.63
N VAL A 23 9.09 -5.01 -1.63
CA VAL A 23 10.02 -5.31 -0.52
C VAL A 23 9.54 -6.53 0.26
N THR A 24 8.23 -6.64 0.51
CA THR A 24 7.63 -7.80 1.20
C THR A 24 7.84 -9.09 0.41
N LEU A 25 7.58 -9.06 -0.90
CA LEU A 25 7.80 -10.20 -1.79
C LEU A 25 9.27 -10.63 -1.79
N TYR A 26 10.19 -9.66 -1.87
CA TYR A 26 11.61 -9.93 -1.75
C TYR A 26 11.95 -10.64 -0.43
N ALA A 27 11.42 -10.13 0.68
CA ALA A 27 11.64 -10.70 2.00
C ALA A 27 11.10 -12.14 2.12
N LEU A 28 9.92 -12.42 1.56
CA LEU A 28 9.34 -13.77 1.51
C LEU A 28 10.20 -14.72 0.67
N ARG A 29 10.57 -14.31 -0.55
CA ARG A 29 11.40 -15.12 -1.46
C ARG A 29 12.79 -15.44 -0.91
N ASN A 30 13.32 -14.60 -0.02
CA ASN A 30 14.67 -14.76 0.57
C ASN A 30 14.66 -15.27 2.01
N GLY A 31 13.51 -15.76 2.51
CA GLY A 31 13.43 -16.36 3.85
C GLY A 31 13.74 -15.40 5.00
N ILE A 32 13.44 -14.11 4.81
CA ILE A 32 13.64 -13.06 5.84
C ILE A 32 12.56 -13.14 6.92
N PHE A 33 11.41 -13.74 6.62
CA PHE A 33 10.42 -14.12 7.63
C PHE A 33 10.83 -15.44 8.26
N LYS A 34 11.05 -15.44 9.57
CA LYS A 34 11.47 -16.60 10.36
C LYS A 34 10.31 -17.08 11.23
N LYS A 35 10.04 -18.39 11.20
CA LYS A 35 9.11 -19.01 12.15
C LYS A 35 9.81 -19.19 13.48
N VAL A 36 9.25 -18.62 14.53
CA VAL A 36 9.70 -18.82 15.91
C VAL A 36 8.65 -19.65 16.61
N GLU A 37 9.10 -20.76 17.21
CA GLU A 37 8.23 -21.59 18.04
C GLU A 37 7.75 -20.74 19.22
N GLY A 38 6.42 -20.54 19.31
CA GLY A 38 5.81 -19.81 20.43
C GLY A 38 6.07 -20.53 21.75
N GLN A 39 6.35 -19.78 22.83
CA GLN A 39 6.33 -20.34 24.18
C GLN A 39 4.92 -20.91 24.45
N LYS A 40 4.86 -22.14 24.99
CA LYS A 40 3.62 -22.80 25.39
C LYS A 40 2.77 -21.82 26.21
N SER A 41 1.60 -21.46 25.73
CA SER A 41 0.64 -20.74 26.56
C SER A 41 0.28 -21.66 27.72
N LYS A 42 0.22 -21.12 28.95
CA LYS A 42 -0.16 -21.88 30.17
C LYS A 42 -1.64 -22.26 30.21
N VAL A 43 -2.35 -22.12 29.10
CA VAL A 43 -3.79 -22.48 29.00
C VAL A 43 -3.85 -23.86 28.36
N GLU A 44 -4.42 -24.81 29.09
CA GLU A 44 -4.67 -26.17 28.62
C GLU A 44 -5.54 -26.14 27.35
N GLY A 45 -5.02 -26.68 26.25
CA GLY A 45 -5.72 -26.75 24.96
C GLY A 45 -5.22 -25.78 23.88
N GLY A 46 -4.30 -24.85 24.18
CA GLY A 46 -3.70 -23.93 23.20
C GLY A 46 -2.59 -24.60 22.40
N GLY A 47 -2.83 -24.81 21.11
CA GLY A 47 -1.79 -25.26 20.18
C GLY A 47 -0.61 -24.27 20.14
N GLN A 48 0.59 -24.74 19.80
CA GLN A 48 1.74 -23.90 19.52
C GLN A 48 1.45 -23.16 18.20
N GLU A 49 1.01 -21.91 18.26
CA GLU A 49 0.98 -21.06 17.07
C GLU A 49 2.42 -20.58 16.80
N ALA A 50 3.00 -21.06 15.72
CA ALA A 50 4.26 -20.54 15.23
C ALA A 50 4.07 -19.08 14.82
N ARG A 51 4.78 -18.17 15.49
CA ARG A 51 4.74 -16.75 15.15
C ARG A 51 5.84 -16.46 14.13
N GLU A 52 5.50 -15.78 13.05
CA GLU A 52 6.49 -15.29 12.10
C GLU A 52 7.03 -13.93 12.57
N ILE A 53 8.36 -13.79 12.55
CA ILE A 53 9.07 -12.55 12.85
C ILE A 53 9.94 -12.17 11.65
N ILE A 54 10.16 -10.87 11.48
CA ILE A 54 11.05 -10.34 10.43
C ILE A 54 12.47 -10.30 10.98
N ASP A 55 13.42 -10.86 10.23
CA ASP A 55 14.84 -10.61 10.45
C ASP A 55 15.21 -9.25 9.88
N GLU A 56 15.05 -8.21 10.72
CA GLU A 56 15.25 -6.81 10.32
C GLU A 56 16.68 -6.54 9.87
N GLU A 57 17.67 -7.19 10.51
CA GLU A 57 19.08 -6.99 10.16
C GLU A 57 19.37 -7.58 8.77
N ALA A 58 18.90 -8.81 8.50
CA ALA A 58 19.00 -9.39 7.17
C ALA A 58 18.32 -8.54 6.10
N LEU A 59 17.10 -8.04 6.37
CA LEU A 59 16.41 -7.15 5.45
C LEU A 59 17.18 -5.85 5.21
N ARG A 60 17.71 -5.23 6.26
CA ARG A 60 18.51 -3.99 6.17
C ARG A 60 19.73 -4.17 5.28
N GLN A 61 20.43 -5.27 5.41
CA GLN A 61 21.60 -5.60 4.57
C GLN A 61 21.21 -5.83 3.10
N GLN A 62 19.99 -6.31 2.84
CA GLN A 62 19.50 -6.57 1.49
C GLN A 62 18.84 -5.36 0.81
N MET A 63 18.44 -4.33 1.55
CA MET A 63 17.77 -3.15 0.98
C MET A 63 18.50 -2.53 -0.23
N PRO A 64 19.84 -2.41 -0.26
CA PRO A 64 20.56 -1.87 -1.42
C PRO A 64 20.40 -2.73 -2.70
N ASN A 65 20.06 -4.00 -2.56
CA ASN A 65 19.88 -4.96 -3.66
C ASN A 65 18.44 -4.98 -4.18
N ILE A 66 17.52 -4.24 -3.55
CA ILE A 66 16.11 -4.19 -3.91
C ILE A 66 15.87 -2.99 -4.84
N ARG A 67 15.74 -3.27 -6.14
CA ARG A 67 15.43 -2.25 -7.16
C ARG A 67 13.97 -2.40 -7.57
N ILE A 68 13.19 -1.33 -7.39
CA ILE A 68 11.78 -1.30 -7.72
C ILE A 68 11.56 -0.24 -8.80
N ASP A 69 10.99 -0.67 -9.91
CA ASP A 69 10.61 0.22 -11.01
C ASP A 69 9.11 0.08 -11.29
N GLN A 70 8.48 1.18 -11.71
CA GLN A 70 7.11 1.16 -12.22
C GLN A 70 7.11 1.72 -13.63
N ARG A 71 6.55 0.96 -14.57
CA ARG A 71 6.57 1.31 -16.00
C ARG A 71 5.17 1.18 -16.58
N LEU A 72 4.89 1.99 -17.58
CA LEU A 72 3.68 1.85 -18.37
C LEU A 72 3.91 0.77 -19.45
N VAL A 73 3.19 -0.35 -19.33
CA VAL A 73 3.21 -1.45 -20.31
C VAL A 73 1.77 -1.64 -20.81
N ASP A 74 1.54 -1.51 -22.08
CA ASP A 74 0.21 -1.63 -22.72
C ASP A 74 -0.88 -0.79 -22.01
N GLY A 75 -0.55 0.45 -21.64
CA GLY A 75 -1.46 1.37 -20.95
C GLY A 75 -1.74 1.04 -19.48
N LYS A 76 -1.01 0.08 -18.91
CA LYS A 76 -1.12 -0.30 -17.49
C LYS A 76 0.19 -0.06 -16.77
N THR A 77 0.12 0.49 -15.56
CA THR A 77 1.28 0.54 -14.68
C THR A 77 1.61 -0.86 -14.19
N VAL A 78 2.83 -1.30 -14.44
CA VAL A 78 3.38 -2.60 -14.05
C VAL A 78 4.58 -2.38 -13.14
N THR A 79 4.64 -3.12 -12.07
CA THR A 79 5.70 -3.06 -11.06
C THR A 79 6.75 -4.14 -11.33
N PHE A 80 8.01 -3.72 -11.36
CA PHE A 80 9.16 -4.60 -11.54
C PHE A 80 10.02 -4.62 -10.29
N LEU A 81 10.41 -5.82 -9.87
CA LEU A 81 11.37 -6.05 -8.79
C LEU A 81 12.63 -6.67 -9.39
N ASN A 82 13.76 -5.96 -9.29
CA ASN A 82 15.04 -6.38 -9.88
C ASN A 82 14.94 -6.73 -11.38
N GLY A 83 14.05 -6.05 -12.10
CA GLY A 83 13.81 -6.27 -13.52
C GLY A 83 12.78 -7.33 -13.87
N GLU A 84 12.26 -8.07 -12.91
CA GLU A 84 11.17 -9.07 -13.06
C GLU A 84 9.80 -8.41 -12.87
N ASP A 85 8.83 -8.69 -13.76
CA ASP A 85 7.43 -8.30 -13.60
C ASP A 85 6.82 -9.06 -12.42
N VAL A 86 6.49 -8.33 -11.36
CA VAL A 86 5.89 -8.89 -10.14
C VAL A 86 4.48 -8.37 -9.88
N GLU A 87 3.87 -7.66 -10.82
CA GLU A 87 2.58 -6.98 -10.63
C GLU A 87 1.48 -7.93 -10.12
N ARG A 88 1.45 -9.17 -10.61
CA ARG A 88 0.49 -10.17 -10.14
C ARG A 88 0.83 -10.70 -8.76
N GLU A 89 2.10 -11.02 -8.52
CA GLU A 89 2.57 -11.70 -7.31
C GLU A 89 2.49 -10.79 -6.08
N ILE A 90 2.83 -9.52 -6.23
CA ILE A 90 2.69 -8.54 -5.14
C ILE A 90 1.23 -8.30 -4.70
N ARG A 91 0.24 -8.75 -5.47
CA ARG A 91 -1.19 -8.68 -5.14
C ARG A 91 -1.73 -9.95 -4.48
N SER A 92 -0.90 -10.96 -4.23
CA SER A 92 -1.29 -12.19 -3.55
C SER A 92 -1.75 -11.94 -2.12
N LEU A 93 -2.49 -12.91 -1.55
CA LEU A 93 -2.89 -12.88 -0.14
C LEU A 93 -1.69 -12.96 0.77
N GLU A 94 -0.70 -13.79 0.44
CA GLU A 94 0.53 -13.95 1.20
C GLU A 94 1.26 -12.61 1.37
N VAL A 95 1.53 -11.88 0.28
CA VAL A 95 2.12 -10.54 0.35
C VAL A 95 1.21 -9.57 1.09
N SER A 96 -0.11 -9.68 0.91
CA SER A 96 -1.07 -8.79 1.60
C SER A 96 -1.06 -8.94 3.12
N ASN A 97 -0.85 -10.16 3.60
CA ASN A 97 -0.79 -10.47 5.04
C ASN A 97 0.53 -10.02 5.70
N HIS A 98 1.61 -9.93 4.91
CA HIS A 98 2.94 -9.61 5.41
C HIS A 98 3.39 -8.15 5.18
N VAL A 99 2.65 -7.36 4.38
CA VAL A 99 3.11 -6.01 3.98
C VAL A 99 3.09 -5.00 5.13
N SER A 100 2.16 -5.08 6.06
CA SER A 100 2.03 -4.07 7.11
C SER A 100 3.21 -4.07 8.10
N PRO A 101 3.69 -5.22 8.59
CA PRO A 101 4.91 -5.28 9.38
C PRO A 101 6.14 -4.71 8.65
N ILE A 102 6.34 -5.04 7.38
CA ILE A 102 7.44 -4.48 6.56
C ILE A 102 7.28 -2.96 6.41
N ALA A 103 6.07 -2.49 6.14
CA ALA A 103 5.78 -1.06 5.99
C ALA A 103 5.89 -0.25 7.30
N ALA A 104 5.94 -0.90 8.45
CA ALA A 104 6.19 -0.25 9.74
C ALA A 104 7.68 -0.01 10.02
N LEU A 105 8.59 -0.71 9.34
CA LEU A 105 10.03 -0.60 9.57
C LEU A 105 10.58 0.75 9.10
N ALA A 106 11.16 1.51 10.02
CA ALA A 106 11.66 2.86 9.77
C ALA A 106 12.67 2.93 8.61
N PHE A 107 13.62 2.00 8.53
CA PHE A 107 14.64 1.99 7.49
C PHE A 107 14.07 1.69 6.10
N VAL A 108 13.06 0.81 6.00
CA VAL A 108 12.35 0.54 4.75
C VAL A 108 11.62 1.79 4.29
N ARG A 109 10.93 2.47 5.22
CA ARG A 109 10.25 3.72 4.92
C ARG A 109 11.20 4.79 4.42
N THR A 110 12.31 5.02 5.12
CA THR A 110 13.33 6.00 4.72
C THR A 110 13.82 5.75 3.29
N ALA A 111 14.14 4.51 2.96
CA ALA A 111 14.62 4.14 1.62
C ALA A 111 13.55 4.36 0.54
N LEU A 112 12.30 3.95 0.79
CA LEU A 112 11.23 4.07 -0.18
C LEU A 112 10.72 5.51 -0.33
N VAL A 113 10.62 6.29 0.75
CA VAL A 113 10.27 7.72 0.69
C VAL A 113 11.29 8.49 -0.15
N ALA A 114 12.59 8.26 0.05
CA ALA A 114 13.62 8.88 -0.79
C ALA A 114 13.50 8.51 -2.27
N GLN A 115 13.10 7.28 -2.58
CA GLN A 115 12.83 6.85 -3.96
C GLN A 115 11.59 7.53 -4.52
N GLN A 116 10.49 7.59 -3.77
CA GLN A 116 9.24 8.24 -4.16
C GLN A 116 9.45 9.74 -4.44
N GLN A 117 10.21 10.43 -3.59
CA GLN A 117 10.54 11.84 -3.79
C GLN A 117 11.33 12.07 -5.08
N ARG A 118 12.28 11.19 -5.40
CA ARG A 118 13.01 11.28 -6.69
C ARG A 118 12.09 11.06 -7.89
N MET A 119 11.13 10.13 -7.80
CA MET A 119 10.18 9.87 -8.89
C MET A 119 9.28 11.07 -9.18
N GLY A 120 8.99 11.90 -8.20
CA GLY A 120 8.13 13.08 -8.36
C GLY A 120 8.88 14.41 -8.44
N ALA A 121 10.21 14.40 -8.49
CA ALA A 121 11.01 15.64 -8.47
C ALA A 121 10.72 16.60 -9.64
N GLU A 122 10.30 16.09 -10.78
CA GLU A 122 9.97 16.87 -11.97
C GLU A 122 8.48 17.26 -12.06
N GLY A 123 7.66 16.86 -11.07
CA GLY A 123 6.22 17.06 -11.09
C GLY A 123 5.48 16.13 -12.07
N GLY A 124 4.22 16.50 -12.40
CA GLY A 124 3.42 15.73 -13.35
C GLY A 124 3.09 14.30 -12.91
N ILE A 125 2.94 14.08 -11.59
CA ILE A 125 2.65 12.77 -11.02
C ILE A 125 1.34 12.76 -10.24
N VAL A 126 0.71 11.60 -10.18
CA VAL A 126 -0.35 11.27 -9.22
C VAL A 126 0.10 10.06 -8.41
N MET A 127 0.11 10.20 -7.11
CA MET A 127 0.64 9.19 -6.21
C MET A 127 -0.42 8.81 -5.17
N ASP A 128 -0.55 7.52 -4.85
CA ASP A 128 -1.35 7.08 -3.73
C ASP A 128 -0.53 6.31 -2.69
N GLY A 129 -0.97 6.39 -1.44
CA GLY A 129 -0.29 5.78 -0.31
C GLY A 129 -0.91 6.21 1.02
N ARG A 130 -0.16 6.07 2.12
CA ARG A 130 -0.65 6.35 3.48
C ARG A 130 -0.15 7.68 4.05
N ASP A 131 0.97 8.16 3.57
CA ASP A 131 1.69 9.32 4.10
C ASP A 131 2.20 10.26 3.00
N ILE A 132 1.60 10.18 1.80
CA ILE A 132 2.05 10.97 0.65
C ILE A 132 1.97 12.47 0.95
N GLY A 133 0.82 12.95 1.40
CA GLY A 133 0.59 14.37 1.68
C GLY A 133 1.19 14.89 2.99
N THR A 134 1.71 14.00 3.85
CA THR A 134 2.31 14.38 5.15
C THR A 134 3.83 14.26 5.17
N VAL A 135 4.40 13.32 4.40
CA VAL A 135 5.83 12.98 4.46
C VAL A 135 6.49 13.02 3.09
N VAL A 136 5.92 12.38 2.07
CA VAL A 136 6.55 12.26 0.75
C VAL A 136 6.50 13.60 0.02
N PHE A 137 5.31 14.17 -0.14
CA PHE A 137 5.06 15.47 -0.79
C PHE A 137 4.16 16.36 0.07
N PRO A 138 4.72 16.92 1.16
CA PRO A 138 3.96 17.80 2.06
C PRO A 138 3.54 19.13 1.39
N ASN A 139 4.12 19.46 0.26
CA ASN A 139 3.81 20.66 -0.53
C ASN A 139 3.13 20.33 -1.88
N ALA A 140 2.51 19.14 -2.01
CA ALA A 140 1.73 18.81 -3.20
C ALA A 140 0.57 19.81 -3.39
N GLU A 141 0.29 20.19 -4.64
CA GLU A 141 -0.75 21.16 -5.02
C GLU A 141 -2.15 20.65 -4.69
N LEU A 142 -2.37 19.35 -4.82
CA LEU A 142 -3.63 18.71 -4.45
C LEU A 142 -3.37 17.53 -3.52
N LYS A 143 -3.96 17.57 -2.33
CA LYS A 143 -3.97 16.49 -1.37
C LYS A 143 -5.39 16.05 -1.08
N VAL A 144 -5.66 14.77 -1.27
CA VAL A 144 -6.95 14.16 -0.98
C VAL A 144 -6.77 13.04 0.03
N PHE A 145 -7.42 13.17 1.18
CA PHE A 145 -7.50 12.10 2.17
C PHE A 145 -8.77 11.30 1.91
N VAL A 146 -8.60 10.08 1.40
CA VAL A 146 -9.72 9.21 1.03
C VAL A 146 -10.06 8.29 2.19
N THR A 147 -11.34 8.24 2.56
CA THR A 147 -11.86 7.33 3.57
C THR A 147 -13.06 6.54 3.05
N ALA A 148 -13.30 5.39 3.65
CA ALA A 148 -14.52 4.60 3.57
C ALA A 148 -14.57 3.69 4.80
N SER A 149 -15.77 3.23 5.19
CA SER A 149 -15.86 2.29 6.32
C SER A 149 -15.10 0.98 6.05
N ALA A 150 -14.66 0.31 7.11
CA ALA A 150 -13.93 -0.95 6.98
C ALA A 150 -14.76 -2.01 6.23
N GLU A 151 -16.06 -2.04 6.51
CA GLU A 151 -17.03 -2.96 5.88
C GLU A 151 -17.13 -2.71 4.37
N VAL A 152 -17.26 -1.45 3.95
CA VAL A 152 -17.33 -1.08 2.52
C VAL A 152 -16.04 -1.47 1.81
N ARG A 153 -14.88 -1.25 2.42
CA ARG A 153 -13.58 -1.63 1.84
C ARG A 153 -13.41 -3.15 1.80
N ALA A 154 -13.85 -3.87 2.82
CA ALA A 154 -13.86 -5.32 2.86
C ALA A 154 -14.79 -5.90 1.77
N GLN A 155 -15.99 -5.34 1.61
CA GLN A 155 -16.93 -5.75 0.57
C GLN A 155 -16.35 -5.56 -0.83
N ARG A 156 -15.75 -4.38 -1.12
CA ARG A 156 -15.09 -4.11 -2.41
C ARG A 156 -13.96 -5.12 -2.69
N ARG A 157 -13.20 -5.48 -1.66
CA ARG A 157 -12.12 -6.48 -1.79
C ARG A 157 -12.65 -7.88 -2.00
N TYR A 158 -13.69 -8.25 -1.27
CA TYR A 158 -14.38 -9.53 -1.44
C TYR A 158 -14.90 -9.70 -2.87
N ASP A 159 -15.61 -8.68 -3.38
CA ASP A 159 -16.16 -8.70 -4.75
C ASP A 159 -15.06 -8.80 -5.81
N GLU A 160 -13.95 -8.06 -5.62
CA GLU A 160 -12.78 -8.14 -6.52
C GLU A 160 -12.18 -9.56 -6.56
N LEU A 161 -12.01 -10.21 -5.41
CA LEU A 161 -11.47 -11.56 -5.34
C LEU A 161 -12.41 -12.58 -5.99
N LYS A 162 -13.71 -12.47 -5.74
CA LYS A 162 -14.73 -13.31 -6.37
C LYS A 162 -14.74 -13.16 -7.89
N GLN A 163 -14.66 -11.92 -8.41
CA GLN A 163 -14.60 -11.68 -9.86
C GLN A 163 -13.34 -12.30 -10.50
N LYS A 164 -12.25 -12.42 -9.74
CA LYS A 164 -11.03 -13.10 -10.19
C LYS A 164 -11.07 -14.62 -10.03
N GLY A 165 -12.19 -15.19 -9.56
CA GLY A 165 -12.35 -16.62 -9.33
C GLY A 165 -11.54 -17.15 -8.13
N MET A 166 -11.14 -16.26 -7.20
CA MET A 166 -10.41 -16.63 -6.00
C MET A 166 -11.38 -16.95 -4.85
N GLU A 167 -11.02 -17.93 -4.03
CA GLU A 167 -11.71 -18.13 -2.75
C GLU A 167 -11.47 -16.93 -1.84
N ALA A 168 -12.53 -16.49 -1.19
CA ALA A 168 -12.48 -15.35 -0.27
C ALA A 168 -13.51 -15.53 0.83
N ASP A 169 -13.12 -15.25 2.04
CA ASP A 169 -13.97 -15.12 3.21
C ASP A 169 -14.11 -13.65 3.59
N PHE A 170 -15.32 -13.19 3.82
CA PHE A 170 -15.58 -11.77 4.12
C PHE A 170 -15.05 -11.37 5.50
N ASP A 171 -15.21 -12.23 6.52
CA ASP A 171 -14.82 -11.93 7.89
C ASP A 171 -13.29 -11.87 8.02
N ASP A 172 -12.58 -12.77 7.32
CA ASP A 172 -11.12 -12.74 7.24
C ASP A 172 -10.62 -11.46 6.54
N ILE A 173 -11.28 -11.04 5.47
CA ILE A 173 -10.95 -9.81 4.76
C ILE A 173 -11.21 -8.59 5.65
N LEU A 174 -12.37 -8.55 6.33
CA LEU A 174 -12.72 -7.44 7.22
C LEU A 174 -11.72 -7.33 8.38
N LYS A 175 -11.38 -8.45 9.01
CA LYS A 175 -10.36 -8.51 10.06
C LYS A 175 -9.01 -7.98 9.55
N ASN A 176 -8.56 -8.44 8.38
CA ASN A 176 -7.30 -7.96 7.79
C ASN A 176 -7.34 -6.45 7.49
N VAL A 177 -8.47 -5.91 7.00
CA VAL A 177 -8.65 -4.47 6.78
C VAL A 177 -8.52 -3.70 8.08
N GLN A 178 -9.18 -4.13 9.16
CA GLN A 178 -9.14 -3.47 10.46
C GLN A 178 -7.75 -3.53 11.11
N GLU A 179 -7.08 -4.69 11.07
CA GLU A 179 -5.71 -4.85 11.56
C GLU A 179 -4.72 -3.93 10.84
N ARG A 180 -4.84 -3.82 9.52
CA ARG A 180 -4.00 -2.93 8.72
C ARG A 180 -4.24 -1.47 9.03
N ASP A 181 -5.50 -1.05 9.18
CA ASP A 181 -5.84 0.31 9.57
C ASP A 181 -5.25 0.66 10.94
N TYR A 182 -5.32 -0.28 11.89
CA TYR A 182 -4.71 -0.10 13.19
C TYR A 182 -3.19 0.08 13.09
N ILE A 183 -2.50 -0.82 12.40
CA ILE A 183 -1.03 -0.74 12.20
C ILE A 183 -0.67 0.57 11.49
N ASP A 184 -1.34 0.89 10.37
CA ASP A 184 -1.03 2.06 9.57
C ASP A 184 -1.23 3.37 10.35
N SER A 185 -2.21 3.45 11.24
CA SER A 185 -2.51 4.65 12.05
C SER A 185 -1.70 4.77 13.34
N HIS A 186 -1.18 3.64 13.88
CA HIS A 186 -0.47 3.60 15.17
C HIS A 186 1.03 3.33 15.05
N ARG A 187 1.55 3.12 13.83
CA ARG A 187 2.99 2.94 13.65
C ARG A 187 3.76 4.20 14.07
N GLU A 188 4.94 4.00 14.64
CA GLU A 188 5.78 5.07 15.18
C GLU A 188 6.24 6.05 14.09
N VAL A 189 6.63 5.53 12.91
CA VAL A 189 7.17 6.34 11.81
C VAL A 189 6.10 6.55 10.73
N SER A 190 5.81 7.82 10.42
CA SER A 190 4.89 8.25 9.36
C SER A 190 3.50 7.57 9.45
N PRO A 191 2.77 7.68 10.58
CA PRO A 191 1.45 7.09 10.70
C PRO A 191 0.49 7.67 9.66
N LEU A 192 -0.53 6.89 9.29
CA LEU A 192 -1.62 7.37 8.45
C LEU A 192 -2.37 8.51 9.15
N LYS A 193 -2.21 9.72 8.63
CA LYS A 193 -2.87 10.93 9.12
C LYS A 193 -3.30 11.81 7.96
N GLN A 194 -4.42 12.47 8.10
CA GLN A 194 -4.83 13.51 7.16
C GLN A 194 -3.88 14.71 7.31
N ALA A 195 -3.33 15.18 6.20
CA ALA A 195 -2.59 16.44 6.18
C ALA A 195 -3.56 17.61 6.46
N PRO A 196 -3.12 18.69 7.14
CA PRO A 196 -4.01 19.79 7.52
C PRO A 196 -4.72 20.48 6.34
N ASP A 197 -4.09 20.47 5.18
CA ASP A 197 -4.56 21.04 3.92
C ASP A 197 -5.14 19.98 2.96
N ALA A 198 -5.30 18.74 3.38
CA ALA A 198 -5.90 17.71 2.56
C ALA A 198 -7.43 17.78 2.58
N ILE A 199 -8.03 17.70 1.40
CA ILE A 199 -9.48 17.61 1.24
C ILE A 199 -9.93 16.19 1.61
N LEU A 200 -10.89 16.10 2.52
CA LEU A 200 -11.48 14.81 2.90
C LEU A 200 -12.46 14.33 1.83
N LEU A 201 -12.32 13.11 1.39
CA LEU A 201 -13.25 12.40 0.54
C LEU A 201 -13.72 11.11 1.20
N ASP A 202 -14.94 11.09 1.72
CA ASP A 202 -15.61 9.84 2.08
C ASP A 202 -16.28 9.27 0.82
N ASN A 203 -15.75 8.15 0.33
CA ASN A 203 -16.27 7.50 -0.88
C ASN A 203 -17.14 6.27 -0.58
N SER A 204 -17.62 6.10 0.66
CA SER A 204 -18.40 4.94 1.08
C SER A 204 -19.63 4.71 0.20
N GLN A 205 -20.31 5.79 -0.19
CA GLN A 205 -21.55 5.76 -0.98
C GLN A 205 -21.37 6.18 -2.45
N MET A 206 -20.14 6.45 -2.87
CA MET A 206 -19.87 6.96 -4.22
C MET A 206 -19.59 5.83 -5.22
N THR A 207 -20.17 5.94 -6.39
CA THR A 207 -19.80 5.14 -7.56
C THR A 207 -18.40 5.51 -8.07
N ILE A 208 -17.80 4.65 -8.86
CA ILE A 208 -16.48 4.91 -9.49
C ILE A 208 -16.54 6.16 -10.39
N ALA A 209 -17.68 6.37 -11.08
CA ALA A 209 -17.86 7.52 -11.96
C ALA A 209 -17.91 8.85 -11.17
N GLU A 210 -18.69 8.91 -10.10
CA GLU A 210 -18.78 10.08 -9.21
C GLU A 210 -17.41 10.40 -8.56
N GLN A 211 -16.68 9.40 -8.12
CA GLN A 211 -15.32 9.59 -7.59
C GLN A 211 -14.37 10.17 -8.63
N LYS A 212 -14.45 9.69 -9.87
CA LYS A 212 -13.62 10.22 -10.98
C LYS A 212 -13.95 11.68 -11.27
N GLU A 213 -15.21 12.01 -11.42
CA GLU A 213 -15.68 13.38 -11.70
C GLU A 213 -15.26 14.33 -10.59
N TRP A 214 -15.47 13.94 -9.33
CA TRP A 214 -15.06 14.73 -8.18
C TRP A 214 -13.54 15.01 -8.18
N LEU A 215 -12.72 14.00 -8.45
CA LEU A 215 -11.26 14.17 -8.49
C LEU A 215 -10.81 15.10 -9.61
N ILE A 216 -11.39 14.97 -10.82
CA ILE A 216 -11.08 15.83 -11.96
C ILE A 216 -11.44 17.28 -11.64
N GLN A 217 -12.60 17.51 -11.00
CA GLN A 217 -13.00 18.84 -10.57
C GLN A 217 -11.97 19.44 -9.60
N ARG A 218 -11.57 18.71 -8.55
CA ARG A 218 -10.56 19.18 -7.56
C ARG A 218 -9.21 19.43 -8.21
N PHE A 219 -8.79 18.58 -9.13
CA PHE A 219 -7.56 18.79 -9.89
C PHE A 219 -7.60 20.09 -10.69
N ASN A 220 -8.68 20.34 -11.44
CA ASN A 220 -8.83 21.57 -12.23
C ASN A 220 -8.88 22.82 -11.35
N GLU A 221 -9.40 22.74 -10.13
CA GLU A 221 -9.40 23.85 -9.17
C GLU A 221 -8.01 24.14 -8.61
N ALA A 222 -7.21 23.09 -8.34
CA ALA A 222 -5.88 23.21 -7.78
C ALA A 222 -4.81 23.64 -8.79
N THR A 223 -5.05 23.44 -10.09
CA THR A 223 -4.07 23.71 -11.17
C THR A 223 -4.39 24.95 -11.99
N ARG A 224 -5.37 25.74 -11.58
CA ARG A 224 -5.70 27.07 -12.15
C ARG A 224 -4.82 28.14 -11.54
#